data_3ff736ef272c97ca776dbbf82c2476d2
#
_entry.id   3ff736ef272c97ca776dbbf82c2476d2
#
_cell.length_a   1.000
_cell.length_b   1.000
_cell.length_c   1.000
_cell.angle_alpha   90.00
_cell.angle_beta   90.00
_cell.angle_gamma   90.00
#
_symmetry.space_group_name_H-M   'P 1'
#
loop_
_entity.id
_entity.type
_entity.pdbx_description
1 polymer ?
#
loop_
_entity_poly.entity_id
_entity_poly.type
_entity_poly.pdbx_seq_one_letter_code
_entity_poly.pdbx_strand_id
1 'polypeptide(L)'
;MLRLNEEQVTGKVDFIHEYLHAQNAADGSKMDANANVTQKNIATLEAELMKDFFVQVNSKQVSNKISELFGNELAKEYVRQIEDHEIYVHDETSLKPYCVSVTMYPFLRDGLTKLGGESQAPKHLESFCGTFVNFAVSSQFAGAVATVEFLTYFDYFARKDYGDDYLNTHRHQIENHLQHVVYALNQPAAARGYQSVFWNISIYDQHYFDSMFGEFVFPADFSKPEWSSVSALQDFFLDWFNKEREKTILTFPVVTVAMLTDEGQCKDQLFAEKIAGEMASGNSFFVYLSDNADSLASCCRLRSEISDNTFSYT
;
A
#
# COMPACT_ATOMS: atom_id res chain seq x y z
N MET A 1 1.35 -37.44 -4.51
CA MET A 1 1.70 -36.43 -5.51
C MET A 1 0.47 -36.17 -6.35
N LEU A 2 -0.12 -34.98 -6.24
CA LEU A 2 -1.26 -34.56 -7.08
C LEU A 2 -0.78 -34.47 -8.52
N ARG A 3 -1.19 -35.40 -9.36
CA ARG A 3 -0.96 -35.33 -10.81
C ARG A 3 -2.17 -34.69 -11.45
N LEU A 4 -1.93 -33.69 -12.30
CA LEU A 4 -2.96 -33.19 -13.19
C LEU A 4 -3.39 -34.29 -14.16
N ASN A 5 -4.66 -34.35 -14.51
CA ASN A 5 -5.13 -35.19 -15.59
C ASN A 5 -4.79 -34.57 -16.96
N GLU A 6 -4.97 -35.32 -18.04
CA GLU A 6 -4.57 -34.89 -19.40
C GLU A 6 -5.33 -33.62 -19.85
N GLU A 7 -6.60 -33.51 -19.54
CA GLU A 7 -7.42 -32.34 -19.86
C GLU A 7 -6.91 -31.09 -19.14
N GLN A 8 -6.59 -31.20 -17.85
CA GLN A 8 -6.02 -30.09 -17.07
C GLN A 8 -4.63 -29.66 -17.61
N VAL A 9 -3.80 -30.62 -18.03
CA VAL A 9 -2.49 -30.30 -18.63
C VAL A 9 -2.69 -29.61 -19.96
N THR A 10 -3.59 -30.10 -20.82
CA THR A 10 -3.90 -29.49 -22.12
C THR A 10 -4.41 -28.07 -21.93
N GLY A 11 -5.38 -27.84 -21.03
CA GLY A 11 -5.88 -26.51 -20.77
C GLY A 11 -4.81 -25.52 -20.29
N LYS A 12 -3.83 -25.98 -19.49
CA LYS A 12 -2.71 -25.12 -19.07
C LYS A 12 -1.72 -24.85 -20.22
N VAL A 13 -1.51 -25.80 -21.12
CA VAL A 13 -0.71 -25.57 -22.32
C VAL A 13 -1.38 -24.55 -23.25
N ASP A 14 -2.68 -24.68 -23.46
CA ASP A 14 -3.45 -23.73 -24.26
C ASP A 14 -3.40 -22.32 -23.64
N PHE A 15 -3.56 -22.23 -22.33
CA PHE A 15 -3.41 -20.95 -21.61
C PHE A 15 -2.00 -20.32 -21.80
N ILE A 16 -0.93 -21.12 -21.75
CA ILE A 16 0.43 -20.61 -22.02
C ILE A 16 0.50 -20.01 -23.42
N HIS A 17 -0.03 -20.71 -24.43
CA HIS A 17 -0.04 -20.22 -25.80
C HIS A 17 -0.84 -18.91 -25.94
N GLU A 18 -2.02 -18.85 -25.36
CA GLU A 18 -2.85 -17.63 -25.35
C GLU A 18 -2.13 -16.48 -24.64
N TYR A 19 -1.58 -16.73 -23.47
CA TYR A 19 -0.85 -15.72 -22.70
C TYR A 19 0.34 -15.15 -23.47
N LEU A 20 1.13 -15.99 -24.12
CA LEU A 20 2.32 -15.55 -24.88
C LEU A 20 1.94 -14.73 -26.12
N HIS A 21 0.80 -15.04 -26.77
CA HIS A 21 0.36 -14.40 -28.01
C HIS A 21 -0.63 -13.25 -27.79
N ALA A 22 -1.24 -13.13 -26.59
CA ALA A 22 -2.11 -12.02 -26.30
C ALA A 22 -1.35 -10.68 -26.37
N GLN A 23 -1.98 -9.64 -26.89
CA GLN A 23 -1.39 -8.31 -26.88
C GLN A 23 -1.33 -7.76 -25.45
N ASN A 24 -0.31 -6.95 -25.14
CA ASN A 24 -0.18 -6.35 -23.82
C ASN A 24 -1.41 -5.54 -23.46
N ALA A 25 -1.80 -5.75 -22.34
CA ALA A 25 -2.92 -5.40 -21.52
C ALA A 25 -3.44 -3.95 -21.53
N ALA A 26 -3.80 -3.41 -22.65
CA ALA A 26 -4.92 -2.47 -22.64
C ALA A 26 -6.24 -3.19 -22.25
N ASP A 27 -6.23 -4.53 -22.28
CA ASP A 27 -7.32 -5.42 -21.88
C ASP A 27 -6.80 -6.38 -20.79
N GLY A 28 -6.51 -5.84 -19.60
CA GLY A 28 -6.03 -6.60 -18.45
C GLY A 28 -6.96 -7.72 -17.98
N SER A 29 -8.21 -7.72 -18.44
CA SER A 29 -9.20 -8.75 -18.10
C SER A 29 -8.89 -10.15 -18.65
N LYS A 30 -8.02 -10.24 -19.66
CA LYS A 30 -7.64 -11.52 -20.27
C LYS A 30 -6.33 -12.11 -19.75
N MET A 31 -5.53 -11.35 -19.01
CA MET A 31 -4.20 -11.79 -18.59
C MET A 31 -4.05 -11.89 -17.09
N ASP A 32 -4.43 -10.88 -16.37
CA ASP A 32 -4.41 -10.84 -14.91
C ASP A 32 -5.41 -9.78 -14.46
N ALA A 33 -6.32 -10.15 -13.57
CA ALA A 33 -7.25 -9.21 -12.96
C ALA A 33 -6.56 -8.27 -11.95
N ASN A 34 -5.29 -8.53 -11.61
CA ASN A 34 -4.53 -7.71 -10.68
C ASN A 34 -3.99 -6.46 -11.37
N ALA A 35 -4.50 -5.28 -10.99
CA ALA A 35 -4.08 -3.99 -11.50
C ALA A 35 -2.58 -3.67 -11.30
N ASN A 36 -1.88 -4.44 -10.46
CA ASN A 36 -0.44 -4.29 -10.22
C ASN A 36 0.43 -4.97 -11.29
N VAL A 37 -0.19 -5.76 -12.17
CA VAL A 37 0.50 -6.44 -13.27
C VAL A 37 0.26 -5.67 -14.55
N THR A 38 1.21 -4.83 -14.91
CA THR A 38 1.11 -3.96 -16.09
C THR A 38 1.76 -4.54 -17.34
N GLN A 39 2.56 -5.60 -17.19
CA GLN A 39 3.31 -6.21 -18.29
C GLN A 39 3.38 -7.73 -18.14
N LYS A 40 3.34 -8.44 -19.27
CA LYS A 40 3.59 -9.87 -19.30
C LYS A 40 4.99 -10.20 -18.83
N ASN A 41 5.09 -11.22 -17.98
CA ASN A 41 6.36 -11.80 -17.58
C ASN A 41 6.16 -13.25 -17.12
N ILE A 42 7.26 -13.99 -17.01
CA ILE A 42 7.20 -15.42 -16.66
C ILE A 42 6.65 -15.64 -15.25
N ALA A 43 6.96 -14.79 -14.29
CA ALA A 43 6.46 -14.98 -12.93
C ALA A 43 4.92 -14.76 -12.82
N THR A 44 4.37 -13.84 -13.61
CA THR A 44 2.93 -13.67 -13.71
C THR A 44 2.29 -14.90 -14.37
N LEU A 45 2.88 -15.41 -15.45
CA LEU A 45 2.41 -16.64 -16.09
C LEU A 45 2.44 -17.83 -15.12
N GLU A 46 3.50 -17.99 -14.35
CA GLU A 46 3.61 -19.06 -13.34
C GLU A 46 2.55 -18.90 -12.24
N ALA A 47 2.29 -17.68 -11.78
CA ALA A 47 1.24 -17.40 -10.79
C ALA A 47 -0.15 -17.78 -11.32
N GLU A 48 -0.47 -17.38 -12.56
CA GLU A 48 -1.75 -17.73 -13.20
C GLU A 48 -1.90 -19.25 -13.42
N LEU A 49 -0.82 -19.95 -13.80
CA LEU A 49 -0.84 -21.41 -13.94
C LEU A 49 -1.11 -22.14 -12.62
N MET A 50 -0.74 -21.54 -11.49
CA MET A 50 -0.94 -22.10 -10.15
C MET A 50 -2.23 -21.61 -9.47
N LYS A 51 -2.94 -20.67 -10.07
CA LYS A 51 -4.11 -20.01 -9.49
C LYS A 51 -5.16 -20.98 -8.96
N ASP A 52 -5.59 -21.94 -9.79
CA ASP A 52 -6.60 -22.93 -9.41
C ASP A 52 -6.20 -23.72 -8.15
N PHE A 53 -4.92 -24.05 -8.03
CA PHE A 53 -4.42 -24.73 -6.83
C PHE A 53 -4.54 -23.85 -5.59
N PHE A 54 -4.10 -22.61 -5.64
CA PHE A 54 -4.15 -21.71 -4.49
C PHE A 54 -5.57 -21.35 -4.11
N VAL A 55 -6.45 -21.07 -5.09
CA VAL A 55 -7.88 -20.80 -4.84
C VAL A 55 -8.52 -21.96 -4.10
N GLN A 56 -8.32 -23.21 -4.54
CA GLN A 56 -8.89 -24.40 -3.87
C GLN A 56 -8.33 -24.58 -2.46
N VAL A 57 -7.01 -24.40 -2.27
CA VAL A 57 -6.38 -24.51 -0.95
C VAL A 57 -6.89 -23.44 0.00
N ASN A 58 -6.94 -22.19 -0.43
CA ASN A 58 -7.43 -21.07 0.38
C ASN A 58 -8.91 -21.24 0.75
N SER A 59 -9.76 -21.52 -0.23
CA SER A 59 -11.18 -21.76 0.02
C SER A 59 -11.40 -22.88 1.05
N LYS A 60 -10.63 -23.96 0.94
CA LYS A 60 -10.70 -25.06 1.92
C LYS A 60 -10.23 -24.65 3.33
N GLN A 61 -9.15 -23.87 3.42
CA GLN A 61 -8.67 -23.37 4.71
C GLN A 61 -9.69 -22.42 5.36
N VAL A 62 -10.26 -21.50 4.59
CA VAL A 62 -11.30 -20.59 5.08
C VAL A 62 -12.54 -21.35 5.53
N SER A 63 -13.03 -22.30 4.72
CA SER A 63 -14.18 -23.15 5.09
C SER A 63 -13.92 -23.92 6.37
N ASN A 64 -12.72 -24.49 6.55
CA ASN A 64 -12.36 -25.18 7.79
C ASN A 64 -12.37 -24.23 8.99
N LYS A 65 -11.87 -23.00 8.82
CA LYS A 65 -11.85 -22.01 9.90
C LYS A 65 -13.24 -21.50 10.25
N ILE A 66 -14.09 -21.30 9.26
CA ILE A 66 -15.52 -20.97 9.49
C ILE A 66 -16.20 -22.11 10.25
N SER A 67 -15.95 -23.35 9.87
CA SER A 67 -16.50 -24.52 10.57
C SER A 67 -16.07 -24.59 12.04
N GLU A 68 -14.79 -24.31 12.32
CA GLU A 68 -14.24 -24.27 13.68
C GLU A 68 -14.88 -23.18 14.54
N LEU A 69 -15.05 -21.96 13.99
CA LEU A 69 -15.50 -20.78 14.72
C LEU A 69 -17.03 -20.68 14.82
N PHE A 70 -17.74 -21.06 13.76
CA PHE A 70 -19.17 -20.79 13.59
C PHE A 70 -20.02 -22.02 13.28
N GLY A 71 -19.39 -23.17 13.11
CA GLY A 71 -20.07 -24.45 12.85
C GLY A 71 -20.17 -24.81 11.37
N ASN A 72 -20.45 -26.11 11.13
CA ASN A 72 -20.42 -26.72 9.80
C ASN A 72 -21.47 -26.18 8.85
N GLU A 73 -22.62 -25.73 9.32
CA GLU A 73 -23.70 -25.25 8.44
C GLU A 73 -23.30 -23.92 7.78
N LEU A 74 -22.67 -23.00 8.53
CA LEU A 74 -22.17 -21.75 7.94
C LEU A 74 -21.01 -22.00 6.98
N ALA A 75 -20.15 -22.98 7.27
CA ALA A 75 -19.08 -23.36 6.35
C ALA A 75 -19.59 -23.93 5.02
N LYS A 76 -20.67 -24.72 5.04
CA LYS A 76 -21.34 -25.21 3.81
C LYS A 76 -21.98 -24.06 3.03
N GLU A 77 -22.64 -23.15 3.75
CA GLU A 77 -23.26 -21.97 3.14
C GLU A 77 -22.23 -21.07 2.47
N TYR A 78 -21.06 -20.84 3.11
CA TYR A 78 -19.94 -20.11 2.51
C TYR A 78 -19.51 -20.74 1.17
N VAL A 79 -19.30 -22.08 1.14
CA VAL A 79 -18.90 -22.78 -0.07
C VAL A 79 -19.96 -22.63 -1.15
N ARG A 80 -21.24 -22.84 -0.82
CA ARG A 80 -22.35 -22.64 -1.76
C ARG A 80 -22.36 -21.23 -2.35
N GLN A 81 -22.21 -20.19 -1.52
CA GLN A 81 -22.24 -18.80 -1.98
C GLN A 81 -21.07 -18.45 -2.90
N ILE A 82 -19.89 -19.08 -2.71
CA ILE A 82 -18.77 -18.95 -3.66
C ILE A 82 -19.11 -19.64 -4.98
N GLU A 83 -19.64 -20.87 -4.94
CA GLU A 83 -20.01 -21.62 -6.14
C GLU A 83 -21.14 -20.95 -6.94
N ASP A 84 -22.12 -20.38 -6.26
CA ASP A 84 -23.24 -19.65 -6.86
C ASP A 84 -22.87 -18.19 -7.26
N HIS A 85 -21.62 -17.75 -7.06
CA HIS A 85 -21.13 -16.39 -7.32
C HIS A 85 -21.86 -15.28 -6.53
N GLU A 86 -22.42 -15.61 -5.38
CA GLU A 86 -23.00 -14.64 -4.44
C GLU A 86 -21.91 -13.90 -3.65
N ILE A 87 -20.77 -14.56 -3.42
CA ILE A 87 -19.57 -14.00 -2.78
C ILE A 87 -18.40 -14.13 -3.76
N TYR A 88 -17.65 -13.04 -3.88
CA TYR A 88 -16.37 -13.02 -4.59
C TYR A 88 -15.24 -12.75 -3.62
N VAL A 89 -14.23 -13.62 -3.61
CA VAL A 89 -12.98 -13.43 -2.88
C VAL A 89 -11.90 -12.99 -3.88
N HIS A 90 -11.31 -11.83 -3.64
CA HIS A 90 -10.33 -11.25 -4.55
C HIS A 90 -8.95 -11.87 -4.35
N ASP A 91 -8.26 -12.16 -5.45
CA ASP A 91 -6.83 -12.49 -5.54
C ASP A 91 -6.34 -13.61 -4.61
N GLU A 92 -7.02 -14.76 -4.64
CA GLU A 92 -6.61 -15.96 -3.90
C GLU A 92 -5.44 -16.71 -4.58
N THR A 93 -4.57 -15.99 -5.32
CA THR A 93 -3.52 -16.57 -6.15
C THR A 93 -2.28 -17.02 -5.38
N SER A 94 -2.23 -16.73 -4.08
CA SER A 94 -1.11 -17.09 -3.23
C SER A 94 -1.53 -17.29 -1.77
N LEU A 95 -0.65 -17.86 -0.94
CA LEU A 95 -0.83 -17.96 0.51
C LEU A 95 -0.30 -16.74 1.27
N LYS A 96 0.01 -15.65 0.58
CA LYS A 96 0.49 -14.41 1.20
C LYS A 96 -0.67 -13.57 1.71
N PRO A 97 -0.53 -12.87 2.84
CA PRO A 97 -1.47 -11.79 3.19
C PRO A 97 -1.59 -10.81 2.02
N TYR A 98 -2.82 -10.36 1.72
CA TYR A 98 -3.03 -9.48 0.56
C TYR A 98 -2.53 -8.07 0.84
N CYS A 99 -3.04 -7.42 1.88
CA CYS A 99 -2.65 -6.07 2.25
C CYS A 99 -2.14 -6.01 3.69
N VAL A 100 -1.29 -5.04 3.96
CA VAL A 100 -0.83 -4.73 5.30
C VAL A 100 -0.78 -3.22 5.53
N SER A 101 -1.19 -2.79 6.71
CA SER A 101 -0.89 -1.47 7.23
C SER A 101 0.23 -1.58 8.25
N VAL A 102 1.29 -0.80 8.08
CA VAL A 102 2.53 -0.94 8.85
C VAL A 102 2.88 0.41 9.45
N THR A 103 3.11 0.44 10.77
CA THR A 103 3.80 1.58 11.38
C THR A 103 5.30 1.50 11.14
N MET A 104 5.91 2.62 10.79
CA MET A 104 7.34 2.70 10.56
C MET A 104 8.16 2.86 11.84
N TYR A 105 7.51 3.10 12.97
CA TYR A 105 8.17 3.37 14.26
C TYR A 105 9.24 2.35 14.64
N PRO A 106 9.00 1.02 14.58
CA PRO A 106 10.02 0.02 14.89
C PRO A 106 11.24 0.08 13.99
N PHE A 107 11.03 0.34 12.67
CA PHE A 107 12.14 0.42 11.72
C PHE A 107 13.03 1.62 11.97
N LEU A 108 12.46 2.69 12.46
CA LEU A 108 13.19 3.94 12.77
C LEU A 108 13.88 3.88 14.11
N ARG A 109 13.40 3.03 15.03
CA ARG A 109 14.04 2.78 16.32
C ARG A 109 15.14 1.73 16.23
N ASP A 110 14.82 0.59 15.59
CA ASP A 110 15.64 -0.64 15.67
C ASP A 110 16.33 -0.99 14.34
N GLY A 111 15.93 -0.36 13.23
CA GLY A 111 16.34 -0.74 11.89
C GLY A 111 15.60 -1.96 11.33
N LEU A 112 16.08 -2.50 10.21
CA LEU A 112 15.54 -3.72 9.59
C LEU A 112 16.34 -4.93 10.09
N THR A 113 15.76 -5.70 10.99
CA THR A 113 16.45 -6.82 11.67
C THR A 113 15.94 -8.21 11.28
N LYS A 114 14.88 -8.30 10.46
CA LYS A 114 14.20 -9.59 10.20
C LYS A 114 13.94 -9.90 8.73
N LEU A 115 14.43 -9.07 7.80
CA LEU A 115 14.15 -9.23 6.36
C LEU A 115 15.31 -9.81 5.56
N GLY A 116 16.26 -10.50 6.21
CA GLY A 116 17.36 -11.21 5.55
C GLY A 116 18.68 -10.44 5.45
N GLY A 117 18.73 -9.22 5.94
CA GLY A 117 19.93 -8.42 6.15
C GLY A 117 19.70 -7.46 7.29
N GLU A 118 20.66 -7.34 8.19
CA GLU A 118 20.57 -6.37 9.28
C GLU A 118 20.97 -4.99 8.77
N SER A 119 20.09 -4.00 8.88
CA SER A 119 20.42 -2.59 8.72
C SER A 119 20.04 -1.82 9.98
N GLN A 120 20.92 -0.93 10.38
CA GLN A 120 20.66 -0.06 11.54
C GLN A 120 19.55 0.96 11.23
N ALA A 121 19.01 1.56 12.27
CA ALA A 121 18.05 2.66 12.15
C ALA A 121 18.61 3.78 11.26
N PRO A 122 17.80 4.32 10.33
CA PRO A 122 18.23 5.39 9.44
C PRO A 122 18.55 6.67 10.22
N LYS A 123 19.58 7.40 9.79
CA LYS A 123 20.02 8.65 10.43
C LYS A 123 19.80 9.88 9.56
N HIS A 124 19.63 9.69 8.27
CA HIS A 124 19.50 10.72 7.24
C HIS A 124 18.33 10.41 6.30
N LEU A 125 17.83 11.41 5.61
CA LEU A 125 16.72 11.28 4.67
C LEU A 125 16.98 10.21 3.60
N GLU A 126 18.19 10.19 3.03
CA GLU A 126 18.59 9.19 2.04
C GLU A 126 18.50 7.76 2.59
N SER A 127 19.04 7.53 3.79
CA SER A 127 18.98 6.21 4.43
C SER A 127 17.55 5.83 4.85
N PHE A 128 16.71 6.78 5.24
CA PHE A 128 15.29 6.56 5.49
C PHE A 128 14.58 6.09 4.21
N CYS A 129 14.73 6.80 3.11
CA CYS A 129 14.14 6.44 1.82
C CYS A 129 14.63 5.07 1.35
N GLY A 130 15.93 4.78 1.46
CA GLY A 130 16.51 3.49 1.09
C GLY A 130 16.01 2.33 1.95
N THR A 131 15.92 2.52 3.26
CA THR A 131 15.36 1.54 4.19
C THR A 131 13.89 1.26 3.88
N PHE A 132 13.12 2.30 3.60
CA PHE A 132 11.71 2.17 3.24
C PHE A 132 11.52 1.40 1.92
N VAL A 133 12.27 1.73 0.87
CA VAL A 133 12.21 1.01 -0.40
C VAL A 133 12.56 -0.45 -0.21
N ASN A 134 13.63 -0.76 0.52
CA ASN A 134 14.03 -2.14 0.82
C ASN A 134 12.95 -2.89 1.58
N PHE A 135 12.34 -2.28 2.58
CA PHE A 135 11.22 -2.86 3.33
C PHE A 135 10.04 -3.15 2.39
N ALA A 136 9.59 -2.15 1.63
CA ALA A 136 8.41 -2.28 0.78
C ALA A 136 8.58 -3.32 -0.32
N VAL A 137 9.76 -3.35 -0.98
CA VAL A 137 10.08 -4.32 -2.05
C VAL A 137 10.25 -5.73 -1.51
N SER A 138 10.88 -5.89 -0.34
CA SER A 138 11.13 -7.20 0.29
C SER A 138 9.94 -7.75 1.05
N SER A 139 8.88 -6.96 1.26
CA SER A 139 7.69 -7.40 1.98
C SER A 139 7.01 -8.58 1.27
N GLN A 140 6.55 -9.55 2.05
CA GLN A 140 5.93 -10.77 1.53
C GLN A 140 4.39 -10.66 1.49
N PHE A 141 3.87 -9.49 1.12
CA PHE A 141 2.44 -9.24 0.93
C PHE A 141 2.10 -9.28 -0.55
N ALA A 142 0.92 -9.79 -0.89
CA ALA A 142 0.50 -9.91 -2.28
C ALA A 142 0.05 -8.57 -2.89
N GLY A 143 -0.56 -7.71 -2.10
CA GLY A 143 -1.17 -6.45 -2.54
C GLY A 143 -0.54 -5.20 -1.94
N ALA A 144 -1.32 -4.44 -1.19
CA ALA A 144 -0.95 -3.11 -0.72
C ALA A 144 -0.10 -3.12 0.55
N VAL A 145 0.85 -2.17 0.59
CA VAL A 145 1.58 -1.79 1.79
C VAL A 145 1.22 -0.34 2.12
N ALA A 146 0.50 -0.14 3.20
CA ALA A 146 0.11 1.19 3.66
C ALA A 146 1.06 1.67 4.76
N THR A 147 1.59 2.88 4.57
CA THR A 147 2.44 3.58 5.53
C THR A 147 1.89 4.98 5.72
N VAL A 148 0.95 5.10 6.63
CA VAL A 148 0.14 6.31 6.82
C VAL A 148 0.96 7.51 7.24
N GLU A 149 2.03 7.30 7.97
CA GLU A 149 2.90 8.34 8.54
C GLU A 149 4.14 8.67 7.69
N PHE A 150 4.23 8.16 6.46
CA PHE A 150 5.43 8.30 5.63
C PHE A 150 5.90 9.76 5.49
N LEU A 151 4.99 10.69 5.16
CA LEU A 151 5.36 12.09 4.97
C LEU A 151 5.79 12.76 6.29
N THR A 152 5.22 12.37 7.43
CA THR A 152 5.62 12.87 8.75
C THR A 152 7.06 12.49 9.08
N TYR A 153 7.48 11.26 8.77
CA TYR A 153 8.88 10.84 8.94
C TYR A 153 9.81 11.43 7.89
N PHE A 154 9.33 11.57 6.67
CA PHE A 154 10.09 12.24 5.62
C PHE A 154 10.42 13.69 6.01
N ASP A 155 9.43 14.44 6.53
CA ASP A 155 9.60 15.79 7.07
C ASP A 155 10.65 15.83 8.17
N TYR A 156 10.57 14.91 9.14
CA TYR A 156 11.54 14.83 10.23
C TYR A 156 12.98 14.70 9.71
N PHE A 157 13.25 13.80 8.81
CA PHE A 157 14.60 13.61 8.26
C PHE A 157 15.01 14.75 7.34
N ALA A 158 14.10 15.31 6.57
CA ALA A 158 14.37 16.47 5.71
C ALA A 158 14.77 17.69 6.53
N ARG A 159 14.04 18.00 7.60
CA ARG A 159 14.39 19.10 8.52
C ARG A 159 15.73 18.85 9.22
N LYS A 160 15.98 17.63 9.63
CA LYS A 160 17.25 17.25 10.27
C LYS A 160 18.45 17.43 9.36
N ASP A 161 18.34 17.06 8.08
CA ASP A 161 19.46 17.13 7.14
C ASP A 161 19.62 18.50 6.48
N TYR A 162 18.51 19.22 6.24
CA TYR A 162 18.50 20.44 5.42
C TYR A 162 17.95 21.68 6.13
N GLY A 163 17.49 21.55 7.37
CA GLY A 163 16.89 22.64 8.16
C GLY A 163 15.42 22.87 7.83
N ASP A 164 14.79 23.76 8.60
CA ASP A 164 13.33 23.96 8.56
C ASP A 164 12.82 24.51 7.23
N ASP A 165 13.63 25.26 6.49
CA ASP A 165 13.27 25.83 5.17
C ASP A 165 13.67 24.93 3.99
N TYR A 166 13.75 23.63 4.19
CA TYR A 166 14.25 22.66 3.21
C TYR A 166 13.45 22.65 1.89
N LEU A 167 12.16 22.93 1.92
CA LEU A 167 11.30 22.97 0.72
C LEU A 167 11.69 24.11 -0.25
N ASN A 168 12.28 25.19 0.27
CA ASN A 168 12.76 26.29 -0.56
C ASN A 168 14.25 26.16 -0.87
N THR A 169 15.05 25.86 0.14
CA THR A 169 16.52 25.86 0.04
C THR A 169 17.10 24.62 -0.63
N HIS A 170 16.42 23.47 -0.49
CA HIS A 170 16.88 22.17 -1.00
C HIS A 170 15.82 21.45 -1.84
N ARG A 171 14.98 22.24 -2.52
CA ARG A 171 13.85 21.73 -3.29
C ARG A 171 14.23 20.56 -4.21
N HIS A 172 15.32 20.70 -4.96
CA HIS A 172 15.75 19.67 -5.91
C HIS A 172 16.16 18.36 -5.22
N GLN A 173 16.82 18.44 -4.06
CA GLN A 173 17.17 17.26 -3.27
C GLN A 173 15.92 16.54 -2.77
N ILE A 174 14.91 17.29 -2.32
CA ILE A 174 13.63 16.74 -1.87
C ILE A 174 12.90 16.05 -3.02
N GLU A 175 12.82 16.69 -4.18
CA GLU A 175 12.25 16.10 -5.40
C GLU A 175 12.98 14.79 -5.78
N ASN A 176 14.31 14.77 -5.71
CA ASN A 176 15.10 13.56 -6.01
C ASN A 176 14.83 12.42 -5.03
N HIS A 177 14.70 12.69 -3.72
CA HIS A 177 14.36 11.67 -2.74
C HIS A 177 12.95 11.11 -2.96
N LEU A 178 11.97 11.96 -3.21
CA LEU A 178 10.61 11.54 -3.55
C LEU A 178 10.59 10.72 -4.85
N GLN A 179 11.30 11.19 -5.87
CA GLN A 179 11.40 10.48 -7.15
C GLN A 179 12.02 9.09 -6.97
N HIS A 180 13.12 8.98 -6.21
CA HIS A 180 13.74 7.69 -5.91
C HIS A 180 12.72 6.71 -5.32
N VAL A 181 11.99 7.12 -4.29
CA VAL A 181 11.01 6.24 -3.63
C VAL A 181 9.87 5.89 -4.57
N VAL A 182 9.22 6.89 -5.16
CA VAL A 182 8.04 6.67 -6.00
C VAL A 182 8.36 5.81 -7.22
N TYR A 183 9.46 6.10 -7.92
CA TYR A 183 9.83 5.34 -9.11
C TYR A 183 10.31 3.92 -8.76
N ALA A 184 11.03 3.74 -7.66
CA ALA A 184 11.44 2.39 -7.22
C ALA A 184 10.23 1.51 -6.90
N LEU A 185 9.20 2.06 -6.26
CA LEU A 185 7.98 1.31 -5.90
C LEU A 185 7.04 1.05 -7.08
N ASN A 186 7.14 1.83 -8.15
CA ASN A 186 6.40 1.58 -9.40
C ASN A 186 7.10 0.58 -10.31
N GLN A 187 8.34 0.17 -10.02
CA GLN A 187 9.00 -0.87 -10.81
C GLN A 187 8.55 -2.26 -10.38
N PRO A 188 8.29 -3.17 -11.34
CA PRO A 188 8.04 -4.57 -11.03
C PRO A 188 9.27 -5.20 -10.36
N ALA A 189 9.09 -5.82 -9.21
CA ALA A 189 10.17 -6.43 -8.44
C ALA A 189 10.06 -7.96 -8.43
N ALA A 190 11.17 -8.66 -8.70
CA ALA A 190 11.22 -10.12 -8.69
C ALA A 190 10.79 -10.74 -7.35
N ALA A 191 11.16 -10.12 -6.23
CA ALA A 191 10.74 -10.53 -4.89
C ALA A 191 9.20 -10.51 -4.69
N ARG A 192 8.48 -9.80 -5.52
CA ARG A 192 7.01 -9.66 -5.49
C ARG A 192 6.32 -10.36 -6.68
N GLY A 193 6.98 -11.32 -7.33
CA GLY A 193 6.44 -11.96 -8.52
C GLY A 193 6.29 -11.01 -9.70
N TYR A 194 7.21 -10.08 -9.85
CA TYR A 194 7.21 -9.02 -10.87
C TYR A 194 5.99 -8.10 -10.82
N GLN A 195 5.42 -7.91 -9.63
CA GLN A 195 4.43 -6.88 -9.38
C GLN A 195 5.11 -5.63 -8.79
N SER A 196 4.55 -4.46 -9.11
CA SER A 196 4.90 -3.22 -8.43
C SER A 196 4.35 -3.23 -7.00
N VAL A 197 4.94 -2.44 -6.12
CA VAL A 197 4.43 -2.29 -4.76
C VAL A 197 3.18 -1.43 -4.79
N PHE A 198 2.03 -1.99 -4.43
CA PHE A 198 0.81 -1.21 -4.21
C PHE A 198 0.96 -0.37 -2.93
N TRP A 199 1.65 0.75 -3.07
CA TRP A 199 1.93 1.63 -1.94
C TRP A 199 0.78 2.60 -1.69
N ASN A 200 0.39 2.74 -0.43
CA ASN A 200 -0.58 3.72 0.02
C ASN A 200 0.04 4.65 1.07
N ILE A 201 -0.11 5.95 0.88
CA ILE A 201 0.26 6.99 1.84
C ILE A 201 -0.99 7.75 2.26
N SER A 202 -0.88 8.48 3.38
CA SER A 202 -1.97 9.34 3.84
C SER A 202 -1.52 10.79 3.93
N ILE A 203 -2.45 11.68 3.60
CA ILE A 203 -2.44 13.10 3.93
C ILE A 203 -3.66 13.39 4.80
N TYR A 204 -3.58 14.38 5.65
CA TYR A 204 -4.60 14.64 6.65
C TYR A 204 -4.77 16.13 6.93
N ASP A 205 -5.93 16.52 7.44
CA ASP A 205 -6.17 17.84 7.96
C ASP A 205 -5.48 18.06 9.32
N GLN A 206 -5.44 19.31 9.80
CA GLN A 206 -4.81 19.63 11.07
C GLN A 206 -5.45 18.90 12.24
N HIS A 207 -6.75 18.78 12.27
CA HIS A 207 -7.45 18.13 13.39
C HIS A 207 -7.12 16.64 13.48
N TYR A 208 -7.01 16.00 12.33
CA TYR A 208 -6.60 14.61 12.26
C TYR A 208 -5.14 14.44 12.69
N PHE A 209 -4.26 15.32 12.21
CA PHE A 209 -2.85 15.35 12.60
C PHE A 209 -2.68 15.53 14.11
N ASP A 210 -3.34 16.53 14.70
CA ASP A 210 -3.22 16.83 16.14
C ASP A 210 -3.70 15.64 16.99
N SER A 211 -4.76 14.96 16.56
CA SER A 211 -5.28 13.77 17.25
C SER A 211 -4.32 12.58 17.16
N MET A 212 -3.73 12.35 16.00
CA MET A 212 -2.83 11.21 15.77
C MET A 212 -1.43 11.43 16.33
N PHE A 213 -0.88 12.64 16.18
CA PHE A 213 0.52 12.95 16.45
C PHE A 213 0.74 13.84 17.68
N GLY A 214 -0.32 14.28 18.36
CA GLY A 214 -0.21 15.20 19.49
C GLY A 214 0.69 14.71 20.64
N GLU A 215 0.62 13.41 20.93
CA GLU A 215 1.48 12.75 21.94
C GLU A 215 2.63 11.95 21.31
N PHE A 216 2.73 11.93 19.98
CA PHE A 216 3.78 11.19 19.29
C PHE A 216 5.14 11.90 19.43
N VAL A 217 6.20 11.10 19.55
CA VAL A 217 7.59 11.56 19.52
C VAL A 217 8.43 10.65 18.61
N PHE A 218 9.35 11.24 17.88
CA PHE A 218 10.28 10.48 17.07
C PHE A 218 11.23 9.64 17.93
N PRO A 219 11.52 8.37 17.57
CA PRO A 219 12.28 7.48 18.43
C PRO A 219 13.75 7.87 18.60
N ALA A 220 14.31 8.68 17.71
CA ALA A 220 15.73 9.01 17.71
C ALA A 220 16.12 10.11 18.71
N ASP A 221 15.25 11.11 18.90
CA ASP A 221 15.56 12.31 19.69
C ASP A 221 14.39 12.83 20.54
N PHE A 222 13.26 12.13 20.52
CA PHE A 222 12.03 12.46 21.23
C PHE A 222 11.42 13.82 20.85
N SER A 223 11.80 14.39 19.69
CA SER A 223 11.14 15.57 19.14
C SER A 223 9.74 15.23 18.65
N LYS A 224 8.88 16.25 18.57
CA LYS A 224 7.50 16.12 18.06
C LYS A 224 7.43 16.58 16.60
N PRO A 225 6.55 15.99 15.78
CA PRO A 225 6.27 16.52 14.44
C PRO A 225 5.57 17.88 14.53
N GLU A 226 5.81 18.74 13.54
CA GLU A 226 5.22 20.07 13.45
C GLU A 226 4.24 20.14 12.29
N TRP A 227 2.99 20.47 12.61
CA TRP A 227 1.93 20.55 11.60
C TRP A 227 2.26 21.48 10.44
N SER A 228 2.79 22.68 10.73
CA SER A 228 3.12 23.67 9.68
C SER A 228 4.10 23.12 8.64
N SER A 229 5.09 22.33 9.07
CA SER A 229 6.07 21.71 8.19
C SER A 229 5.48 20.52 7.42
N VAL A 230 4.77 19.63 8.13
CA VAL A 230 4.14 18.46 7.51
C VAL A 230 3.06 18.88 6.50
N SER A 231 2.24 19.88 6.82
CA SER A 231 1.23 20.42 5.90
C SER A 231 1.87 21.00 4.63
N ALA A 232 2.94 21.78 4.78
CA ALA A 232 3.68 22.31 3.63
C ALA A 232 4.27 21.20 2.75
N LEU A 233 4.78 20.13 3.37
CA LEU A 233 5.28 18.97 2.64
C LEU A 233 4.15 18.20 1.94
N GLN A 234 2.98 18.06 2.54
CA GLN A 234 1.81 17.45 1.89
C GLN A 234 1.44 18.21 0.62
N ASP A 235 1.41 19.53 0.68
CA ASP A 235 1.12 20.39 -0.46
C ASP A 235 2.19 20.26 -1.56
N PHE A 236 3.44 20.32 -1.15
CA PHE A 236 4.57 20.13 -2.05
C PHE A 236 4.54 18.76 -2.73
N PHE A 237 4.21 17.70 -1.98
CA PHE A 237 4.12 16.35 -2.52
C PHE A 237 3.02 16.24 -3.58
N LEU A 238 1.84 16.77 -3.34
CA LEU A 238 0.73 16.74 -4.30
C LEU A 238 1.11 17.47 -5.60
N ASP A 239 1.63 18.69 -5.49
CA ASP A 239 2.08 19.48 -6.63
C ASP A 239 3.17 18.76 -7.45
N TRP A 240 4.15 18.18 -6.74
CA TRP A 240 5.24 17.46 -7.36
C TRP A 240 4.75 16.16 -8.03
N PHE A 241 3.94 15.39 -7.33
CA PHE A 241 3.45 14.09 -7.82
C PHE A 241 2.55 14.26 -9.05
N ASN A 242 1.73 15.31 -9.09
CA ASN A 242 0.92 15.63 -10.26
C ASN A 242 1.79 15.91 -11.49
N LYS A 243 2.85 16.72 -11.33
CA LYS A 243 3.81 17.01 -12.41
C LYS A 243 4.56 15.75 -12.87
N GLU A 244 4.89 14.84 -11.97
CA GLU A 244 5.51 13.56 -12.35
C GLU A 244 4.55 12.66 -13.14
N ARG A 245 3.28 12.63 -12.76
CA ARG A 245 2.24 11.85 -13.47
C ARG A 245 1.96 12.37 -14.88
N GLU A 246 2.21 13.64 -15.17
CA GLU A 246 2.16 14.17 -16.53
C GLU A 246 3.28 13.63 -17.43
N LYS A 247 4.42 13.26 -16.85
CA LYS A 247 5.59 12.75 -17.58
C LYS A 247 5.51 11.27 -17.87
N THR A 248 4.94 10.50 -16.96
CA THR A 248 4.88 9.05 -17.03
C THR A 248 3.71 8.49 -16.22
N ILE A 249 3.29 7.27 -16.56
CA ILE A 249 2.25 6.57 -15.79
C ILE A 249 2.84 6.12 -14.46
N LEU A 250 2.40 6.75 -13.38
CA LEU A 250 2.71 6.36 -12.00
C LEU A 250 1.42 5.94 -11.31
N THR A 251 1.27 4.65 -11.07
CA THR A 251 0.08 4.09 -10.41
C THR A 251 0.14 4.33 -8.89
N PHE A 252 1.33 4.35 -8.33
CA PHE A 252 1.56 4.47 -6.89
C PHE A 252 2.43 5.69 -6.55
N PRO A 253 2.26 6.27 -5.35
CA PRO A 253 1.34 5.85 -4.29
C PRO A 253 -0.12 6.16 -4.59
N VAL A 254 -0.99 5.32 -4.05
CA VAL A 254 -2.38 5.70 -3.84
C VAL A 254 -2.44 6.60 -2.60
N VAL A 255 -3.12 7.72 -2.71
CA VAL A 255 -3.20 8.71 -1.62
C VAL A 255 -4.54 8.59 -0.90
N THR A 256 -4.50 8.36 0.41
CA THR A 256 -5.66 8.48 1.29
C THR A 256 -5.69 9.85 1.90
N VAL A 257 -6.81 10.56 1.75
CA VAL A 257 -7.07 11.83 2.42
C VAL A 257 -7.94 11.57 3.65
N ALA A 258 -7.41 11.86 4.83
CA ALA A 258 -8.12 11.70 6.09
C ALA A 258 -8.55 13.05 6.64
N MET A 259 -9.85 13.20 6.90
CA MET A 259 -10.45 14.41 7.45
C MET A 259 -11.31 14.08 8.66
N LEU A 260 -11.14 14.86 9.73
CA LEU A 260 -11.95 14.74 10.91
C LEU A 260 -13.30 15.47 10.72
N THR A 261 -14.38 14.80 11.10
CA THR A 261 -15.74 15.35 11.02
C THR A 261 -16.31 15.65 12.38
N ASP A 262 -17.31 16.54 12.39
CA ASP A 262 -18.20 16.81 13.52
C ASP A 262 -19.61 16.96 12.96
N GLU A 263 -20.59 16.25 13.53
CA GLU A 263 -21.97 16.22 13.04
C GLU A 263 -22.09 16.02 11.51
N GLY A 264 -21.18 15.23 10.92
CA GLY A 264 -21.14 14.91 9.48
C GLY A 264 -20.55 16.00 8.59
N GLN A 265 -19.97 17.05 9.15
CA GLN A 265 -19.24 18.09 8.42
C GLN A 265 -17.74 17.99 8.69
N CYS A 266 -16.91 18.27 7.68
CA CYS A 266 -15.47 18.36 7.88
C CYS A 266 -15.14 19.50 8.86
N LYS A 267 -14.30 19.24 9.85
CA LYS A 267 -13.84 20.28 10.80
C LYS A 267 -12.97 21.33 10.11
N ASP A 268 -12.11 20.91 9.19
CA ASP A 268 -11.30 21.81 8.36
C ASP A 268 -11.93 21.96 6.97
N GLN A 269 -12.77 22.98 6.83
CA GLN A 269 -13.46 23.28 5.56
C GLN A 269 -12.46 23.72 4.47
N LEU A 270 -11.42 24.46 4.83
CA LEU A 270 -10.41 24.94 3.85
C LEU A 270 -9.63 23.78 3.27
N PHE A 271 -9.25 22.81 4.11
CA PHE A 271 -8.60 21.58 3.62
C PHE A 271 -9.55 20.76 2.74
N ALA A 272 -10.82 20.62 3.13
CA ALA A 272 -11.83 19.90 2.33
C ALA A 272 -12.05 20.56 0.95
N GLU A 273 -12.15 21.90 0.90
CA GLU A 273 -12.26 22.66 -0.36
C GLU A 273 -11.02 22.49 -1.23
N LYS A 274 -9.82 22.50 -0.64
CA LYS A 274 -8.57 22.25 -1.33
C LYS A 274 -8.58 20.85 -1.96
N ILE A 275 -8.91 19.80 -1.19
CA ILE A 275 -8.99 18.43 -1.70
C ILE A 275 -10.00 18.30 -2.83
N ALA A 276 -11.16 18.96 -2.72
CA ALA A 276 -12.14 19.00 -3.81
C ALA A 276 -11.58 19.66 -5.07
N GLY A 277 -10.81 20.74 -4.92
CA GLY A 277 -10.08 21.40 -6.02
C GLY A 277 -9.05 20.46 -6.68
N GLU A 278 -8.28 19.74 -5.88
CA GLU A 278 -7.31 18.76 -6.37
C GLU A 278 -8.00 17.61 -7.14
N MET A 279 -9.15 17.12 -6.64
CA MET A 279 -9.95 16.12 -7.35
C MET A 279 -10.50 16.66 -8.68
N ALA A 280 -10.96 17.90 -8.69
CA ALA A 280 -11.43 18.56 -9.93
C ALA A 280 -10.30 18.74 -10.96
N SER A 281 -9.05 18.83 -10.49
CA SER A 281 -7.84 18.92 -11.35
C SER A 281 -7.34 17.56 -11.83
N GLY A 282 -8.01 16.46 -11.47
CA GLY A 282 -7.70 15.11 -11.96
C GLY A 282 -6.97 14.21 -10.95
N ASN A 283 -6.79 14.66 -9.72
CA ASN A 283 -6.28 13.80 -8.65
C ASN A 283 -7.31 12.77 -8.22
N SER A 284 -6.84 11.57 -7.92
CA SER A 284 -7.67 10.49 -7.41
C SER A 284 -7.25 10.17 -5.97
N PHE A 285 -8.19 10.32 -5.04
CA PHE A 285 -7.98 10.07 -3.63
C PHE A 285 -8.95 9.02 -3.09
N PHE A 286 -8.50 8.24 -2.10
CA PHE A 286 -9.40 7.59 -1.17
C PHE A 286 -9.72 8.56 -0.04
N VAL A 287 -10.95 9.05 0.02
CA VAL A 287 -11.37 9.98 1.06
C VAL A 287 -11.85 9.20 2.28
N TYR A 288 -11.24 9.45 3.42
CA TYR A 288 -11.60 8.89 4.72
C TYR A 288 -12.11 9.99 5.64
N LEU A 289 -13.39 9.91 5.98
CA LEU A 289 -14.07 10.81 6.90
C LEU A 289 -14.37 10.06 8.20
N SER A 290 -14.00 10.61 9.31
CA SER A 290 -14.23 10.02 10.63
C SER A 290 -14.46 11.09 11.69
N ASP A 291 -15.33 10.81 12.64
CA ASP A 291 -15.50 11.62 13.84
C ASP A 291 -14.48 11.29 14.93
N ASN A 292 -13.67 10.27 14.72
CA ASN A 292 -12.62 9.81 15.61
C ASN A 292 -11.33 9.53 14.80
N ALA A 293 -10.21 10.02 15.30
CA ALA A 293 -8.88 9.88 14.69
C ALA A 293 -7.94 8.94 15.46
N ASP A 294 -8.47 7.95 16.17
CA ASP A 294 -7.65 6.96 16.90
C ASP A 294 -6.76 6.12 15.97
N SER A 295 -7.12 6.04 14.71
CA SER A 295 -6.37 5.27 13.70
C SER A 295 -6.57 5.83 12.30
N LEU A 296 -5.56 5.67 11.44
CA LEU A 296 -5.68 5.96 10.01
C LEU A 296 -6.07 4.71 9.23
N ALA A 297 -7.03 4.85 8.35
CA ALA A 297 -7.39 3.78 7.42
C ALA A 297 -6.52 3.87 6.16
N SER A 298 -5.98 2.73 5.74
CA SER A 298 -5.42 2.57 4.41
C SER A 298 -6.53 2.44 3.35
N CYS A 299 -6.15 2.36 2.07
CA CYS A 299 -7.08 2.11 0.97
C CYS A 299 -8.00 0.89 1.20
N CYS A 300 -7.48 -0.16 1.85
CA CYS A 300 -8.20 -1.41 2.16
C CYS A 300 -8.95 -1.36 3.50
N ARG A 301 -9.12 -0.20 4.11
CA ARG A 301 -9.76 0.01 5.43
C ARG A 301 -9.02 -0.65 6.60
N LEU A 302 -7.77 -1.04 6.41
CA LEU A 302 -6.91 -1.45 7.51
C LEU A 302 -6.58 -0.25 8.37
N ARG A 303 -6.65 -0.42 9.68
CA ARG A 303 -6.35 0.63 10.64
C ARG A 303 -4.95 0.44 11.21
N SER A 304 -4.21 1.54 11.36
CA SER A 304 -2.92 1.57 12.04
C SER A 304 -2.98 2.51 13.22
N GLU A 305 -2.63 2.01 14.40
CA GLU A 305 -2.33 2.83 15.56
C GLU A 305 -0.83 3.11 15.58
N ILE A 306 -0.45 4.37 15.65
CA ILE A 306 0.96 4.77 15.54
C ILE A 306 1.77 4.40 16.79
N SER A 307 1.11 4.35 17.94
CA SER A 307 1.74 4.11 19.26
C SER A 307 1.99 2.65 19.57
N ASP A 308 1.38 1.74 18.84
CA ASP A 308 1.47 0.30 19.11
C ASP A 308 2.08 -0.42 17.90
N ASN A 309 2.98 -1.38 18.12
CA ASN A 309 3.62 -2.21 17.10
C ASN A 309 2.63 -3.13 16.37
N THR A 310 1.43 -2.63 16.07
CA THR A 310 0.37 -3.43 15.47
C THR A 310 0.47 -3.44 13.96
N PHE A 311 0.41 -4.64 13.40
CA PHE A 311 0.20 -4.87 11.98
C PHE A 311 -1.26 -5.28 11.80
N SER A 312 -1.96 -4.61 10.89
CA SER A 312 -3.28 -5.05 10.45
C SER A 312 -3.17 -5.75 9.10
N TYR A 313 -3.82 -6.90 8.97
CA TYR A 313 -3.83 -7.73 7.76
C TYR A 313 -5.26 -7.88 7.22
N THR A 314 -5.36 -8.06 5.91
CA THR A 314 -6.56 -8.59 5.24
C THR A 314 -6.29 -9.97 4.69
#